data_55f84b5a76172cd05362f5bffc9a53be
#
_entry.id   55f84b5a76172cd05362f5bffc9a53be
#
_cell.length_a   1.000
_cell.length_b   1.000
_cell.length_c   1.000
_cell.angle_alpha   90.00
_cell.angle_beta   90.00
_cell.angle_gamma   90.00
#
_symmetry.space_group_name_H-M   'P 1'
#
loop_
_entity.id
_entity.type
_entity.pdbx_description
1 polymer ?
#
loop_
_entity_poly.entity_id
_entity_poly.type
_entity_poly.pdbx_seq_one_letter_code
_entity_poly.pdbx_strand_id
1 'polypeptide(L)'
;MRGALGGMKLTSVLGTVTAAIGLAGALSVCVVPAASATPSSSGAVLDARSVDRFVEDYVKQTGLPGAVVAVTKGERVVHTAGYGHTASGRDMTERTRLPVASLSKAMTALAVMQLVEAGEVGLDRPVVRYLPEFVMADGRHREITVRQLLTQTSGMDDFAYPDLTRAQPHTLEEAVAAMRGAPLSADPGSRYRYHNPNYFVAARLVEVVSGRPFAEYLSAEVFRPLGMTDTVSVDSTGEMPDGARGYVRAYGTVVARSHPRWFTAGGHGVVTTADDLARWLIAQNGGGVSAERRRVATARTVALTHTPPSVPADTEYAIGWLRHRDDSGTEVIQHNGQLLTHNATATLLPDSGVGIAVVTNTGMLAGDDAAQITSGLVDLARGEEPEVEKPFSMTADRVLAALTVAAVGLGVRGVLRAGAWARRREGRAWWWTVLRLLPLTLPVLAFAQLGSLLGLLMFRAGTLAQTTYAWPALAVFAAGGALAAGAVVFARGVALVRWGRGPGRERVAVPD
;
A
#
# COMPACT_ATOMS: atom_id res chain seq x y z
N MET A 1 -21.91 -38.72 -9.43
CA MET A 1 -22.02 -38.24 -8.03
C MET A 1 -21.49 -36.79 -8.02
N ARG A 2 -22.39 -35.83 -7.85
CA ARG A 2 -22.10 -34.39 -7.78
C ARG A 2 -21.74 -34.05 -6.33
N GLY A 3 -20.66 -33.32 -6.11
CA GLY A 3 -20.26 -32.80 -4.80
C GLY A 3 -19.60 -31.43 -4.96
N ALA A 4 -20.28 -30.42 -4.48
CA ALA A 4 -20.02 -29.01 -4.53
C ALA A 4 -18.69 -28.60 -3.85
N LEU A 5 -17.94 -27.70 -4.46
CA LEU A 5 -17.00 -26.81 -3.78
C LEU A 5 -17.41 -25.38 -4.12
N GLY A 6 -18.04 -24.74 -3.12
CA GLY A 6 -18.55 -23.40 -3.21
C GLY A 6 -17.43 -22.35 -3.19
N GLY A 7 -17.63 -21.28 -3.97
CA GLY A 7 -16.77 -20.12 -4.01
C GLY A 7 -16.72 -19.37 -2.68
N MET A 8 -15.51 -19.10 -2.23
CA MET A 8 -15.24 -18.21 -1.10
C MET A 8 -15.11 -16.78 -1.62
N LYS A 9 -16.09 -15.95 -1.33
CA LYS A 9 -16.07 -14.52 -1.65
C LYS A 9 -15.00 -13.79 -0.84
N LEU A 10 -14.24 -12.92 -1.48
CA LEU A 10 -13.13 -12.12 -0.89
C LEU A 10 -13.58 -11.20 0.28
N THR A 11 -14.87 -10.90 0.40
CA THR A 11 -15.46 -10.13 1.51
C THR A 11 -15.37 -10.82 2.88
N SER A 12 -15.02 -12.12 2.95
CA SER A 12 -14.91 -12.84 4.21
C SER A 12 -13.53 -12.75 4.88
N VAL A 13 -12.49 -12.29 4.19
CA VAL A 13 -11.12 -12.27 4.73
C VAL A 13 -10.86 -11.04 5.59
N LEU A 14 -11.46 -9.88 5.28
CA LEU A 14 -11.40 -8.72 6.19
C LEU A 14 -12.24 -8.95 7.46
N GLY A 15 -13.37 -9.64 7.37
CA GLY A 15 -14.21 -9.99 8.53
C GLY A 15 -13.56 -10.97 9.51
N THR A 16 -12.61 -11.80 9.07
CA THR A 16 -12.02 -12.85 9.94
C THR A 16 -10.84 -12.32 10.78
N VAL A 17 -10.18 -11.25 10.37
CA VAL A 17 -9.14 -10.58 11.19
C VAL A 17 -9.76 -9.79 12.34
N THR A 18 -10.98 -9.28 12.17
CA THR A 18 -11.75 -8.60 13.24
C THR A 18 -12.25 -9.58 14.31
N ALA A 19 -12.47 -10.86 13.97
CA ALA A 19 -12.98 -11.85 14.90
C ALA A 19 -11.91 -12.47 15.84
N ALA A 20 -10.63 -12.36 15.54
CA ALA A 20 -9.56 -12.92 16.38
C ALA A 20 -9.10 -11.99 17.52
N ILE A 21 -9.52 -10.71 17.54
CA ILE A 21 -9.22 -9.73 18.60
C ILE A 21 -10.44 -9.52 19.54
N GLY A 22 -11.57 -10.12 19.26
CA GLY A 22 -12.85 -9.90 19.92
C GLY A 22 -13.13 -10.72 21.19
N LEU A 23 -12.14 -11.29 21.88
CA LEU A 23 -12.37 -12.09 23.10
C LEU A 23 -11.68 -11.50 24.33
N ALA A 24 -12.03 -10.28 24.74
CA ALA A 24 -11.92 -9.80 26.12
C ALA A 24 -12.63 -8.44 26.26
N GLY A 25 -13.84 -8.43 26.80
CA GLY A 25 -14.45 -7.18 27.26
C GLY A 25 -15.96 -7.08 27.09
N ALA A 26 -16.72 -7.93 27.77
CA ALA A 26 -18.12 -7.62 28.08
C ALA A 26 -18.14 -6.51 29.13
N LEU A 27 -18.32 -5.27 28.72
CA LEU A 27 -18.72 -4.14 29.60
C LEU A 27 -20.05 -3.61 29.08
N SER A 28 -21.06 -3.74 29.94
CA SER A 28 -22.41 -3.24 29.72
C SER A 28 -22.41 -1.77 29.35
N VAL A 29 -22.88 -1.46 28.14
CA VAL A 29 -23.16 -0.09 27.71
C VAL A 29 -24.64 0.20 28.04
N CYS A 30 -24.89 1.12 28.95
CA CYS A 30 -26.20 1.73 29.15
C CYS A 30 -26.57 2.47 27.86
N VAL A 31 -27.61 2.00 27.19
CA VAL A 31 -28.21 2.70 26.06
C VAL A 31 -28.96 3.91 26.60
N VAL A 32 -28.45 5.10 26.37
CA VAL A 32 -29.17 6.35 26.47
C VAL A 32 -29.95 6.54 25.16
N PRO A 33 -31.28 6.74 25.15
CA PRO A 33 -31.95 6.98 23.89
C PRO A 33 -31.51 8.31 23.29
N ALA A 34 -30.89 8.24 22.11
CA ALA A 34 -30.56 9.41 21.32
C ALA A 34 -31.87 10.12 20.91
N ALA A 35 -31.99 11.38 21.23
CA ALA A 35 -33.02 12.24 20.69
C ALA A 35 -32.81 12.29 19.17
N SER A 36 -33.85 11.89 18.42
CA SER A 36 -33.91 12.00 16.98
C SER A 36 -33.82 13.48 16.59
N ALA A 37 -32.65 13.96 16.26
CA ALA A 37 -32.50 15.21 15.55
C ALA A 37 -33.03 14.99 14.13
N THR A 38 -34.08 15.67 13.76
CA THR A 38 -34.57 15.76 12.37
C THR A 38 -33.43 16.29 11.51
N PRO A 39 -33.01 15.59 10.44
CA PRO A 39 -32.00 16.13 9.56
C PRO A 39 -32.56 17.39 8.89
N SER A 40 -31.92 18.52 9.13
CA SER A 40 -32.14 19.75 8.38
C SER A 40 -31.60 19.48 6.97
N SER A 41 -32.50 19.39 5.99
CA SER A 41 -32.21 19.10 4.60
C SER A 41 -31.68 20.32 3.83
N SER A 42 -30.54 20.84 4.21
CA SER A 42 -29.64 21.51 3.26
C SER A 42 -28.55 20.53 2.94
N GLY A 43 -28.69 19.75 1.85
CA GLY A 43 -27.66 18.82 1.42
C GLY A 43 -26.32 19.55 1.31
N ALA A 44 -25.24 18.89 1.74
CA ALA A 44 -23.90 19.43 1.63
C ALA A 44 -23.59 19.76 0.17
N VAL A 45 -22.97 20.92 -0.08
CA VAL A 45 -22.64 21.37 -1.43
C VAL A 45 -21.16 21.12 -1.68
N LEU A 46 -20.83 20.41 -2.77
CA LEU A 46 -19.45 20.26 -3.21
C LEU A 46 -18.92 21.57 -3.81
N ASP A 47 -18.31 22.39 -3.00
CA ASP A 47 -17.64 23.64 -3.39
C ASP A 47 -16.29 23.80 -2.68
N ALA A 48 -15.54 24.83 -3.03
CA ALA A 48 -14.23 25.10 -2.45
C ALA A 48 -14.27 25.20 -0.92
N ARG A 49 -15.30 25.85 -0.36
CA ARG A 49 -15.41 26.10 1.09
C ARG A 49 -15.70 24.81 1.87
N SER A 50 -16.54 23.95 1.34
CA SER A 50 -16.83 22.66 1.97
C SER A 50 -15.64 21.72 1.93
N VAL A 51 -14.89 21.72 0.82
CA VAL A 51 -13.64 20.96 0.69
C VAL A 51 -12.61 21.48 1.68
N ASP A 52 -12.34 22.81 1.72
CA ASP A 52 -11.37 23.40 2.65
C ASP A 52 -11.72 23.04 4.10
N ARG A 53 -12.97 23.27 4.52
CA ARG A 53 -13.41 22.98 5.88
C ARG A 53 -13.16 21.53 6.27
N PHE A 54 -13.55 20.59 5.42
CA PHE A 54 -13.39 19.18 5.71
C PHE A 54 -11.92 18.77 5.80
N VAL A 55 -11.08 19.19 4.84
CA VAL A 55 -9.67 18.80 4.81
C VAL A 55 -8.88 19.47 5.95
N GLU A 56 -9.16 20.73 6.27
CA GLU A 56 -8.56 21.43 7.42
C GLU A 56 -8.92 20.74 8.74
N ASP A 57 -10.21 20.36 8.91
CA ASP A 57 -10.66 19.61 10.07
C ASP A 57 -9.99 18.23 10.16
N TYR A 58 -9.82 17.54 9.03
CA TYR A 58 -9.08 16.28 8.97
C TYR A 58 -7.62 16.45 9.40
N VAL A 59 -6.91 17.41 8.81
CA VAL A 59 -5.51 17.73 9.14
C VAL A 59 -5.37 18.05 10.64
N LYS A 60 -6.25 18.87 11.18
CA LYS A 60 -6.26 19.27 12.59
C LYS A 60 -6.51 18.09 13.54
N GLN A 61 -7.48 17.22 13.20
CA GLN A 61 -7.88 16.10 14.08
C GLN A 61 -6.92 14.92 14.04
N THR A 62 -6.23 14.71 12.90
CA THR A 62 -5.32 13.57 12.70
C THR A 62 -3.85 13.92 12.86
N GLY A 63 -3.50 15.23 12.85
CA GLY A 63 -2.12 15.69 12.83
C GLY A 63 -1.39 15.31 11.53
N LEU A 64 -2.14 15.20 10.41
CA LEU A 64 -1.54 14.98 9.07
C LEU A 64 -0.60 16.14 8.74
N PRO A 65 0.69 15.91 8.40
CA PRO A 65 1.63 17.00 8.15
C PRO A 65 1.28 17.80 6.90
N GLY A 66 0.84 17.15 5.83
CA GLY A 66 0.45 17.85 4.64
C GLY A 66 -0.26 17.00 3.60
N ALA A 67 -1.10 17.65 2.81
CA ALA A 67 -1.85 17.10 1.68
C ALA A 67 -1.95 18.10 0.54
N VAL A 68 -2.10 17.59 -0.68
CA VAL A 68 -2.62 18.36 -1.81
C VAL A 68 -3.89 17.69 -2.32
N VAL A 69 -4.89 18.49 -2.68
CA VAL A 69 -6.23 18.04 -3.07
C VAL A 69 -6.63 18.69 -4.37
N ALA A 70 -7.21 17.91 -5.28
CA ALA A 70 -7.86 18.37 -6.48
C ALA A 70 -9.27 17.79 -6.58
N VAL A 71 -10.26 18.64 -6.82
CA VAL A 71 -11.65 18.26 -7.04
C VAL A 71 -12.14 18.91 -8.33
N THR A 72 -12.74 18.09 -9.20
CA THR A 72 -13.28 18.53 -10.50
C THR A 72 -14.73 18.07 -10.67
N LYS A 73 -15.47 18.73 -11.55
CA LYS A 73 -16.81 18.31 -11.98
C LYS A 73 -16.99 18.62 -13.47
N GLY A 74 -17.13 17.55 -14.28
CA GLY A 74 -17.09 17.67 -15.73
C GLY A 74 -15.77 18.29 -16.20
N GLU A 75 -15.82 19.35 -16.98
CA GLU A 75 -14.66 20.08 -17.49
C GLU A 75 -14.15 21.19 -16.53
N ARG A 76 -14.76 21.35 -15.35
CA ARG A 76 -14.43 22.43 -14.42
C ARG A 76 -13.61 21.95 -13.23
N VAL A 77 -12.61 22.72 -12.85
CA VAL A 77 -11.98 22.62 -11.54
C VAL A 77 -12.94 23.22 -10.49
N VAL A 78 -13.32 22.41 -9.49
CA VAL A 78 -14.10 22.86 -8.33
C VAL A 78 -13.15 23.48 -7.32
N HIS A 79 -12.04 22.78 -7.01
CA HIS A 79 -11.05 23.24 -6.06
C HIS A 79 -9.69 22.55 -6.27
N THR A 80 -8.60 23.29 -6.09
CA THR A 80 -7.24 22.78 -5.93
C THR A 80 -6.57 23.51 -4.77
N ALA A 81 -5.97 22.78 -3.84
CA ALA A 81 -5.32 23.38 -2.68
C ALA A 81 -4.21 22.48 -2.11
N GLY A 82 -3.30 23.12 -1.35
CA GLY A 82 -2.35 22.45 -0.47
C GLY A 82 -2.63 22.80 0.98
N TYR A 83 -2.47 21.83 1.87
CA TYR A 83 -2.72 21.94 3.31
C TYR A 83 -1.50 21.49 4.09
N GLY A 84 -1.17 22.19 5.19
CA GLY A 84 -0.03 21.87 6.03
C GLY A 84 1.31 22.13 5.34
N HIS A 85 2.31 21.26 5.58
CA HIS A 85 3.70 21.52 5.17
C HIS A 85 4.40 20.27 4.62
N THR A 86 5.42 20.50 3.77
CA THR A 86 6.32 19.46 3.26
C THR A 86 7.26 18.96 4.37
N ALA A 87 8.01 17.88 4.10
CA ALA A 87 9.02 17.38 5.04
C ALA A 87 10.21 18.34 5.25
N SER A 88 10.37 19.34 4.39
CA SER A 88 11.33 20.44 4.57
C SER A 88 10.75 21.65 5.31
N GLY A 89 9.48 21.59 5.76
CA GLY A 89 8.82 22.65 6.53
C GLY A 89 8.26 23.81 5.70
N ARG A 90 8.21 23.68 4.38
CA ARG A 90 7.58 24.68 3.50
C ARG A 90 6.08 24.44 3.45
N ASP A 91 5.28 25.50 3.48
CA ASP A 91 3.84 25.41 3.30
C ASP A 91 3.49 24.72 1.98
N MET A 92 2.47 23.86 2.00
CA MET A 92 1.95 23.25 0.80
C MET A 92 0.96 24.18 0.10
N THR A 93 1.04 24.21 -1.22
CA THR A 93 0.12 24.89 -2.12
C THR A 93 -0.41 23.91 -3.16
N GLU A 94 -1.38 24.34 -3.97
CA GLU A 94 -1.89 23.59 -5.12
C GLU A 94 -0.79 23.22 -6.13
N ARG A 95 0.35 23.91 -6.09
CA ARG A 95 1.53 23.70 -6.94
C ARG A 95 2.65 22.92 -6.27
N THR A 96 2.46 22.45 -5.04
CA THR A 96 3.45 21.62 -4.38
C THR A 96 3.55 20.26 -5.08
N ARG A 97 4.76 19.93 -5.53
CA ARG A 97 5.06 18.66 -6.22
C ARG A 97 5.19 17.54 -5.23
N LEU A 98 4.35 16.51 -5.36
CA LEU A 98 4.40 15.29 -4.58
C LEU A 98 4.40 14.04 -5.47
N PRO A 99 5.05 12.94 -5.05
CA PRO A 99 4.98 11.67 -5.76
C PRO A 99 3.60 11.04 -5.58
N VAL A 100 3.01 10.59 -6.68
CA VAL A 100 1.69 9.96 -6.69
C VAL A 100 1.75 8.42 -6.67
N ALA A 101 2.94 7.87 -6.53
CA ALA A 101 3.15 6.43 -6.44
C ALA A 101 2.43 5.68 -7.59
N SER A 102 1.67 4.64 -7.27
CA SER A 102 1.04 3.76 -8.25
C SER A 102 -0.05 4.39 -9.11
N LEU A 103 -0.52 5.62 -8.85
CA LEU A 103 -1.32 6.37 -9.80
C LEU A 103 -0.58 6.56 -11.15
N SER A 104 0.75 6.51 -11.13
CA SER A 104 1.60 6.51 -12.34
C SER A 104 1.19 5.44 -13.34
N LYS A 105 0.64 4.32 -12.87
CA LYS A 105 0.24 3.21 -13.74
C LYS A 105 -0.87 3.58 -14.72
N ALA A 106 -1.82 4.42 -14.31
CA ALA A 106 -2.85 4.91 -15.22
C ALA A 106 -2.25 5.77 -16.36
N MET A 107 -1.21 6.54 -16.06
CA MET A 107 -0.51 7.37 -17.05
C MET A 107 0.36 6.51 -17.98
N THR A 108 1.05 5.51 -17.44
CA THR A 108 1.79 4.51 -18.23
C THR A 108 0.85 3.73 -19.14
N ALA A 109 -0.29 3.30 -18.60
CA ALA A 109 -1.32 2.58 -19.37
C ALA A 109 -1.84 3.44 -20.53
N LEU A 110 -2.11 4.73 -20.30
CA LEU A 110 -2.53 5.64 -21.36
C LEU A 110 -1.46 5.76 -22.45
N ALA A 111 -0.17 5.86 -22.10
CA ALA A 111 0.93 5.88 -23.08
C ALA A 111 0.96 4.62 -23.96
N VAL A 112 0.83 3.43 -23.36
CA VAL A 112 0.71 2.18 -24.14
C VAL A 112 -0.52 2.20 -25.02
N MET A 113 -1.66 2.68 -24.51
CA MET A 113 -2.91 2.73 -25.25
C MET A 113 -2.90 3.76 -26.38
N GLN A 114 -2.09 4.80 -26.31
CA GLN A 114 -1.82 5.69 -27.46
C GLN A 114 -1.12 4.94 -28.60
N LEU A 115 -0.13 4.12 -28.30
CA LEU A 115 0.54 3.26 -29.30
C LEU A 115 -0.41 2.19 -29.86
N VAL A 116 -1.34 1.69 -29.04
CA VAL A 116 -2.39 0.78 -29.50
C VAL A 116 -3.36 1.50 -30.47
N GLU A 117 -3.75 2.72 -30.13
CA GLU A 117 -4.63 3.54 -30.97
C GLU A 117 -3.97 3.91 -32.31
N ALA A 118 -2.65 4.15 -32.29
CA ALA A 118 -1.85 4.38 -33.50
C ALA A 118 -1.63 3.11 -34.34
N GLY A 119 -2.01 1.93 -33.84
CA GLY A 119 -1.80 0.65 -34.53
C GLY A 119 -0.37 0.09 -34.44
N GLU A 120 0.50 0.73 -33.68
CA GLU A 120 1.90 0.33 -33.49
C GLU A 120 2.02 -0.85 -32.53
N VAL A 121 1.09 -0.96 -31.56
CA VAL A 121 1.00 -2.03 -30.57
C VAL A 121 -0.35 -2.74 -30.65
N GLY A 122 -0.34 -4.07 -30.70
CA GLY A 122 -1.56 -4.86 -30.56
C GLY A 122 -1.76 -5.26 -29.11
N LEU A 123 -2.87 -4.84 -28.51
CA LEU A 123 -3.15 -5.05 -27.08
C LEU A 123 -3.15 -6.55 -26.69
N ASP A 124 -3.64 -7.42 -27.60
CA ASP A 124 -3.72 -8.87 -27.41
C ASP A 124 -2.55 -9.63 -28.07
N ARG A 125 -1.49 -8.93 -28.45
CA ARG A 125 -0.26 -9.53 -28.98
C ARG A 125 0.72 -9.84 -27.88
N PRO A 126 1.50 -10.92 -27.99
CA PRO A 126 2.58 -11.22 -27.04
C PRO A 126 3.60 -10.09 -26.96
N VAL A 127 4.00 -9.78 -25.74
CA VAL A 127 5.00 -8.72 -25.42
C VAL A 127 6.32 -8.97 -26.12
N VAL A 128 6.77 -10.21 -26.18
CA VAL A 128 8.04 -10.62 -26.83
C VAL A 128 8.11 -10.26 -28.31
N ARG A 129 6.99 -9.94 -28.94
CA ARG A 129 6.96 -9.43 -30.32
C ARG A 129 7.59 -8.04 -30.42
N TYR A 130 7.47 -7.24 -29.39
CA TYR A 130 7.97 -5.87 -29.30
C TYR A 130 9.27 -5.80 -28.50
N LEU A 131 9.42 -6.65 -27.48
CA LEU A 131 10.55 -6.75 -26.57
C LEU A 131 11.16 -8.15 -26.63
N PRO A 132 11.97 -8.48 -27.65
CA PRO A 132 12.65 -9.79 -27.74
C PRO A 132 13.58 -10.07 -26.55
N GLU A 133 14.07 -9.00 -25.87
CA GLU A 133 14.90 -9.07 -24.68
C GLU A 133 14.11 -9.46 -23.41
N PHE A 134 12.78 -9.38 -23.41
CA PHE A 134 11.95 -9.82 -22.30
C PHE A 134 11.95 -11.35 -22.22
N VAL A 135 12.82 -11.88 -21.38
CA VAL A 135 13.03 -13.31 -21.18
C VAL A 135 12.89 -13.63 -19.70
N MET A 136 12.14 -14.70 -19.38
CA MET A 136 12.02 -15.26 -18.04
C MET A 136 12.49 -16.72 -18.01
N ALA A 137 12.68 -17.30 -16.83
CA ALA A 137 13.03 -18.72 -16.68
C ALA A 137 11.90 -19.65 -17.17
N ASP A 138 10.66 -19.20 -17.06
CA ASP A 138 9.47 -19.94 -17.50
C ASP A 138 9.13 -19.62 -18.95
N GLY A 139 9.06 -20.64 -19.82
CA GLY A 139 8.80 -20.46 -21.24
C GLY A 139 7.44 -19.86 -21.60
N ARG A 140 6.46 -19.92 -20.68
CA ARG A 140 5.12 -19.31 -20.85
C ARG A 140 5.18 -17.78 -20.91
N HIS A 141 6.29 -17.13 -20.54
CA HIS A 141 6.43 -15.67 -20.73
C HIS A 141 6.23 -15.23 -22.17
N ARG A 142 6.45 -16.11 -23.16
CA ARG A 142 6.24 -15.83 -24.59
C ARG A 142 4.76 -15.63 -24.95
N GLU A 143 3.86 -16.06 -24.09
CA GLU A 143 2.41 -15.96 -24.26
C GLU A 143 1.83 -14.72 -23.59
N ILE A 144 2.59 -14.06 -22.72
CA ILE A 144 2.13 -12.85 -22.01
C ILE A 144 1.82 -11.75 -23.01
N THR A 145 0.56 -11.31 -23.05
CA THR A 145 0.10 -10.23 -23.91
C THR A 145 0.30 -8.85 -23.25
N VAL A 146 0.27 -7.79 -24.07
CA VAL A 146 0.31 -6.41 -23.58
C VAL A 146 -0.87 -6.14 -22.63
N ARG A 147 -2.09 -6.62 -22.97
CA ARG A 147 -3.25 -6.54 -22.09
C ARG A 147 -3.00 -7.16 -20.73
N GLN A 148 -2.42 -8.33 -20.67
CA GLN A 148 -2.16 -9.06 -19.43
C GLN A 148 -1.14 -8.36 -18.53
N LEU A 149 -0.17 -7.62 -19.09
CA LEU A 149 0.67 -6.73 -18.29
C LEU A 149 -0.16 -5.61 -17.65
N LEU A 150 -0.94 -4.89 -18.48
CA LEU A 150 -1.68 -3.72 -18.04
C LEU A 150 -2.80 -4.05 -17.05
N THR A 151 -3.39 -5.24 -17.15
CA THR A 151 -4.45 -5.72 -16.25
C THR A 151 -3.94 -6.56 -15.08
N GLN A 152 -2.60 -6.64 -14.89
CA GLN A 152 -1.99 -7.38 -13.78
C GLN A 152 -2.35 -8.89 -13.78
N THR A 153 -2.50 -9.47 -14.97
CA THR A 153 -2.86 -10.89 -15.16
C THR A 153 -1.79 -11.69 -15.91
N SER A 154 -0.55 -11.19 -15.93
CA SER A 154 0.58 -11.79 -16.66
C SER A 154 1.04 -13.15 -16.11
N GLY A 155 0.65 -13.52 -14.89
CA GLY A 155 1.17 -14.67 -14.16
C GLY A 155 2.43 -14.38 -13.37
N MET A 156 3.01 -13.18 -13.48
CA MET A 156 4.08 -12.70 -12.59
C MET A 156 3.51 -12.31 -11.22
N ASP A 157 4.27 -12.51 -10.16
CA ASP A 157 3.92 -12.02 -8.82
C ASP A 157 5.14 -11.70 -7.97
N ASP A 158 4.88 -11.06 -6.84
CA ASP A 158 5.88 -10.55 -5.91
C ASP A 158 6.62 -11.67 -5.14
N PHE A 159 6.04 -12.88 -5.02
CA PHE A 159 6.71 -14.00 -4.37
C PHE A 159 7.74 -14.64 -5.28
N ALA A 160 7.46 -14.71 -6.59
CA ALA A 160 8.39 -15.22 -7.58
C ALA A 160 9.52 -14.22 -7.91
N TYR A 161 9.19 -12.91 -7.92
CA TYR A 161 10.14 -11.83 -8.17
C TYR A 161 9.84 -10.61 -7.28
N PRO A 162 10.38 -10.57 -6.04
CA PRO A 162 10.11 -9.50 -5.08
C PRO A 162 10.88 -8.21 -5.42
N ASP A 163 10.37 -7.41 -6.35
CA ASP A 163 11.01 -6.23 -6.92
C ASP A 163 11.51 -5.23 -5.86
N LEU A 164 10.71 -4.95 -4.82
CA LEU A 164 11.03 -3.95 -3.79
C LEU A 164 12.09 -4.40 -2.77
N THR A 165 12.50 -5.67 -2.79
CA THR A 165 13.49 -6.22 -1.84
C THR A 165 14.80 -6.64 -2.49
N ARG A 166 14.87 -6.55 -3.82
CA ARG A 166 16.06 -6.88 -4.62
C ARG A 166 16.94 -5.64 -4.83
N ALA A 167 18.13 -5.86 -5.39
CA ALA A 167 18.96 -4.78 -5.92
C ALA A 167 18.14 -4.00 -6.95
N GLN A 168 18.11 -2.67 -6.79
CA GLN A 168 17.30 -1.80 -7.63
C GLN A 168 18.00 -1.48 -8.93
N PRO A 169 17.36 -1.68 -10.10
CA PRO A 169 17.93 -1.31 -11.39
C PRO A 169 18.05 0.22 -11.52
N HIS A 170 18.74 0.67 -12.55
CA HIS A 170 18.89 2.09 -12.90
C HIS A 170 18.11 2.47 -14.15
N THR A 171 17.78 1.51 -15.01
CA THR A 171 17.05 1.73 -16.27
C THR A 171 15.94 0.71 -16.44
N LEU A 172 14.98 0.99 -17.33
CA LEU A 172 13.93 0.04 -17.71
C LEU A 172 14.50 -1.21 -18.38
N GLU A 173 15.59 -1.07 -19.16
CA GLU A 173 16.28 -2.20 -19.76
C GLU A 173 16.86 -3.13 -18.68
N GLU A 174 17.55 -2.58 -17.68
CA GLU A 174 18.06 -3.36 -16.54
C GLU A 174 16.92 -4.00 -15.74
N ALA A 175 15.80 -3.28 -15.54
CA ALA A 175 14.64 -3.79 -14.84
C ALA A 175 14.02 -5.00 -15.54
N VAL A 176 13.92 -4.96 -16.87
CA VAL A 176 13.44 -6.10 -17.68
C VAL A 176 14.46 -7.24 -17.67
N ALA A 177 15.74 -6.95 -17.84
CA ALA A 177 16.80 -7.96 -17.83
C ALA A 177 16.91 -8.69 -16.49
N ALA A 178 16.66 -8.02 -15.38
CA ALA A 178 16.71 -8.59 -14.03
C ALA A 178 15.65 -9.68 -13.79
N MET A 179 14.59 -9.73 -14.60
CA MET A 179 13.55 -10.76 -14.52
C MET A 179 13.91 -12.08 -15.21
N ARG A 180 15.05 -12.17 -15.90
CA ARG A 180 15.46 -13.35 -16.72
C ARG A 180 15.41 -14.68 -15.96
N GLY A 181 15.75 -14.67 -14.66
CA GLY A 181 15.74 -15.86 -13.82
C GLY A 181 14.42 -16.11 -13.07
N ALA A 182 13.43 -15.25 -13.23
CA ALA A 182 12.15 -15.36 -12.50
C ALA A 182 11.21 -16.38 -13.15
N PRO A 183 10.55 -17.25 -12.37
CA PRO A 183 9.47 -18.09 -12.87
C PRO A 183 8.13 -17.31 -12.91
N LEU A 184 7.13 -17.89 -13.57
CA LEU A 184 5.74 -17.47 -13.43
C LEU A 184 5.06 -18.24 -12.30
N SER A 185 4.20 -17.57 -11.54
CA SER A 185 3.41 -18.15 -10.46
C SER A 185 2.08 -18.73 -10.94
N ALA A 186 1.65 -18.35 -12.15
CA ALA A 186 0.41 -18.79 -12.77
C ALA A 186 0.49 -18.75 -14.28
N ASP A 187 -0.49 -19.35 -14.96
CA ASP A 187 -0.65 -19.20 -16.40
C ASP A 187 -1.04 -17.74 -16.74
N PRO A 188 -0.47 -17.15 -17.82
CA PRO A 188 -0.89 -15.84 -18.30
C PRO A 188 -2.40 -15.76 -18.53
N GLY A 189 -3.03 -14.72 -18.00
CA GLY A 189 -4.48 -14.51 -18.07
C GLY A 189 -5.33 -15.28 -17.06
N SER A 190 -4.76 -16.18 -16.25
CA SER A 190 -5.55 -17.08 -15.39
C SER A 190 -6.03 -16.42 -14.09
N ARG A 191 -5.30 -15.44 -13.57
CA ARG A 191 -5.63 -14.75 -12.30
C ARG A 191 -5.00 -13.38 -12.18
N TYR A 192 -5.63 -12.53 -11.42
CA TYR A 192 -5.10 -11.23 -11.02
C TYR A 192 -4.01 -11.38 -9.95
N ARG A 193 -2.86 -10.71 -10.17
CA ARG A 193 -1.79 -10.52 -9.18
C ARG A 193 -1.13 -9.17 -9.41
N TYR A 194 -1.33 -8.25 -8.48
CA TYR A 194 -0.71 -6.93 -8.57
C TYR A 194 0.81 -7.04 -8.42
N HIS A 195 1.56 -6.57 -9.44
CA HIS A 195 3.00 -6.65 -9.49
C HIS A 195 3.60 -5.50 -10.29
N ASN A 196 4.48 -4.69 -9.67
CA ASN A 196 5.06 -3.51 -10.32
C ASN A 196 5.81 -3.83 -11.63
N PRO A 197 6.61 -4.89 -11.72
CA PRO A 197 7.34 -5.25 -12.94
C PRO A 197 6.48 -5.37 -14.19
N ASN A 198 5.18 -5.67 -14.10
CA ASN A 198 4.27 -5.58 -15.24
C ASN A 198 4.34 -4.20 -15.91
N TYR A 199 4.42 -3.15 -15.11
CA TYR A 199 4.46 -1.77 -15.59
C TYR A 199 5.87 -1.30 -15.95
N PHE A 200 6.92 -1.94 -15.43
CA PHE A 200 8.29 -1.75 -15.93
C PHE A 200 8.42 -2.27 -17.36
N VAL A 201 7.88 -3.47 -17.63
CA VAL A 201 7.83 -4.04 -19.00
C VAL A 201 6.97 -3.18 -19.91
N ALA A 202 5.81 -2.69 -19.45
CA ALA A 202 4.93 -1.81 -20.22
C ALA A 202 5.61 -0.46 -20.56
N ALA A 203 6.35 0.13 -19.63
CA ALA A 203 7.12 1.35 -19.88
C ALA A 203 8.28 1.12 -20.86
N ARG A 204 9.01 0.00 -20.73
CA ARG A 204 10.04 -0.40 -21.68
C ARG A 204 9.47 -0.61 -23.08
N LEU A 205 8.27 -1.18 -23.19
CA LEU A 205 7.59 -1.31 -24.47
C LEU A 205 7.34 0.06 -25.11
N VAL A 206 6.93 1.07 -24.32
CA VAL A 206 6.78 2.45 -24.83
C VAL A 206 8.13 2.97 -25.36
N GLU A 207 9.25 2.78 -24.63
CA GLU A 207 10.57 3.22 -25.09
C GLU A 207 10.98 2.59 -26.42
N VAL A 208 10.84 1.27 -26.52
CA VAL A 208 11.30 0.53 -27.70
C VAL A 208 10.45 0.85 -28.93
N VAL A 209 9.12 0.89 -28.76
CA VAL A 209 8.21 1.14 -29.89
C VAL A 209 8.28 2.58 -30.35
N SER A 210 8.33 3.57 -29.44
CA SER A 210 8.40 4.98 -29.78
C SER A 210 9.80 5.46 -30.15
N GLY A 211 10.84 4.71 -29.81
CA GLY A 211 12.25 5.12 -29.97
C GLY A 211 12.66 6.29 -29.05
N ARG A 212 11.91 6.56 -27.98
CA ARG A 212 12.12 7.71 -27.07
C ARG A 212 12.19 7.24 -25.62
N PRO A 213 13.00 7.87 -24.74
CA PRO A 213 12.97 7.60 -23.31
C PRO A 213 11.55 7.72 -22.75
N PHE A 214 11.18 6.84 -21.84
CA PHE A 214 9.81 6.76 -21.31
C PHE A 214 9.32 8.08 -20.68
N ALA A 215 10.17 8.73 -19.87
CA ALA A 215 9.83 10.02 -19.26
C ALA A 215 9.61 11.12 -20.31
N GLU A 216 10.38 11.11 -21.40
CA GLU A 216 10.21 12.06 -22.51
C GLU A 216 8.91 11.80 -23.28
N TYR A 217 8.58 10.53 -23.52
CA TYR A 217 7.31 10.16 -24.14
C TYR A 217 6.12 10.65 -23.30
N LEU A 218 6.09 10.33 -22.00
CA LEU A 218 5.02 10.82 -21.12
C LEU A 218 4.92 12.35 -21.12
N SER A 219 6.05 13.05 -21.06
CA SER A 219 6.08 14.50 -21.07
C SER A 219 5.50 15.07 -22.36
N ALA A 220 5.86 14.50 -23.51
CA ALA A 220 5.46 15.04 -24.82
C ALA A 220 4.05 14.65 -25.24
N GLU A 221 3.63 13.39 -24.98
CA GLU A 221 2.40 12.83 -25.53
C GLU A 221 1.25 12.80 -24.51
N VAL A 222 1.57 12.93 -23.20
CA VAL A 222 0.55 12.91 -22.15
C VAL A 222 0.53 14.25 -21.39
N PHE A 223 1.63 14.62 -20.74
CA PHE A 223 1.59 15.74 -19.78
C PHE A 223 1.41 17.10 -20.46
N ARG A 224 2.26 17.45 -21.42
CA ARG A 224 2.17 18.75 -22.13
C ARG A 224 0.85 18.96 -22.87
N PRO A 225 0.31 17.96 -23.61
CA PRO A 225 -1.00 18.13 -24.26
C PRO A 225 -2.15 18.34 -23.28
N LEU A 226 -2.04 17.78 -22.05
CA LEU A 226 -3.00 18.01 -20.98
C LEU A 226 -2.76 19.31 -20.19
N GLY A 227 -1.68 20.05 -20.49
CA GLY A 227 -1.30 21.24 -19.73
C GLY A 227 -0.68 20.93 -18.36
N MET A 228 -0.27 19.68 -18.10
CA MET A 228 0.37 19.24 -16.85
C MET A 228 1.86 19.63 -16.86
N THR A 229 2.13 20.92 -16.72
CA THR A 229 3.47 21.50 -16.92
C THR A 229 4.41 21.29 -15.74
N ASP A 230 3.88 21.03 -14.55
CA ASP A 230 4.63 20.78 -13.32
C ASP A 230 4.80 19.27 -13.02
N THR A 231 4.36 18.40 -13.96
CA THR A 231 4.42 16.94 -13.83
C THR A 231 5.63 16.36 -14.54
N VAL A 232 6.31 15.43 -13.86
CA VAL A 232 7.46 14.68 -14.40
C VAL A 232 7.35 13.20 -14.06
N SER A 233 8.04 12.36 -14.83
CA SER A 233 8.29 10.95 -14.49
C SER A 233 9.78 10.79 -14.18
N VAL A 234 10.11 10.10 -13.08
CA VAL A 234 11.48 9.86 -12.64
C VAL A 234 11.74 8.37 -12.47
N ASP A 235 12.99 7.96 -12.60
CA ASP A 235 13.38 6.54 -12.59
C ASP A 235 13.68 6.01 -11.19
N SER A 236 13.82 6.90 -10.21
CA SER A 236 14.03 6.48 -8.83
C SER A 236 13.41 7.44 -7.81
N THR A 237 13.10 6.91 -6.61
CA THR A 237 12.64 7.73 -5.48
C THR A 237 13.70 8.76 -5.05
N GLY A 238 14.99 8.54 -5.35
CA GLY A 238 16.05 9.50 -5.08
C GLY A 238 15.97 10.79 -5.89
N GLU A 239 15.31 10.74 -7.05
CA GLU A 239 15.08 11.89 -7.95
C GLU A 239 13.78 12.65 -7.65
N MET A 240 12.94 12.10 -6.76
CA MET A 240 11.73 12.79 -6.32
C MET A 240 12.06 13.99 -5.42
N PRO A 241 11.15 14.98 -5.28
CA PRO A 241 11.36 16.09 -4.37
C PRO A 241 11.79 15.64 -2.98
N ASP A 242 12.83 16.27 -2.43
CA ASP A 242 13.45 15.92 -1.15
C ASP A 242 13.81 14.41 -1.02
N GLY A 243 14.06 13.67 -2.14
CA GLY A 243 14.32 12.24 -2.17
C GLY A 243 13.16 11.40 -1.65
N ALA A 244 11.92 11.80 -1.95
CA ALA A 244 10.68 11.24 -1.40
C ALA A 244 10.67 11.22 0.14
N ARG A 245 11.32 12.18 0.80
CA ARG A 245 11.23 12.36 2.24
C ARG A 245 9.81 12.79 2.62
N GLY A 246 9.21 12.05 3.53
CA GLY A 246 7.88 12.32 4.06
C GLY A 246 7.81 11.85 5.51
N TYR A 247 6.66 11.32 5.91
CA TYR A 247 6.43 10.95 7.30
C TYR A 247 5.88 9.54 7.42
N VAL A 248 6.10 8.93 8.57
CA VAL A 248 5.43 7.72 9.02
C VAL A 248 4.71 8.01 10.33
N ARG A 249 3.54 7.42 10.51
CA ARG A 249 2.73 7.60 11.72
C ARG A 249 3.07 6.52 12.75
N ALA A 250 3.24 6.93 14.02
CA ALA A 250 3.42 6.02 15.14
C ALA A 250 2.87 6.65 16.42
N TYR A 251 2.07 5.90 17.17
CA TYR A 251 1.52 6.31 18.47
C TYR A 251 0.80 7.67 18.45
N GLY A 252 0.10 7.97 17.34
CA GLY A 252 -0.64 9.22 17.16
C GLY A 252 0.23 10.42 16.79
N THR A 253 1.54 10.25 16.59
CA THR A 253 2.48 11.27 16.11
C THR A 253 3.01 10.92 14.74
N VAL A 254 3.64 11.87 14.05
CA VAL A 254 4.29 11.68 12.77
C VAL A 254 5.80 11.90 12.91
N VAL A 255 6.57 11.04 12.25
CA VAL A 255 8.03 11.08 12.28
C VAL A 255 8.55 11.22 10.86
N ALA A 256 9.34 12.25 10.59
CA ALA A 256 9.94 12.44 9.27
C ALA A 256 10.96 11.33 8.96
N ARG A 257 10.85 10.74 7.77
CA ARG A 257 11.76 9.69 7.29
C ARG A 257 12.09 9.86 5.83
N SER A 258 13.32 9.54 5.46
CA SER A 258 13.73 9.42 4.06
C SER A 258 13.24 8.10 3.49
N HIS A 259 12.81 8.11 2.23
CA HIS A 259 12.44 6.88 1.51
C HIS A 259 13.70 6.12 1.07
N PRO A 260 13.76 4.79 1.18
CA PRO A 260 14.85 4.02 0.55
C PRO A 260 14.79 4.18 -0.97
N ARG A 261 15.97 4.05 -1.63
CA ARG A 261 16.00 4.12 -3.09
C ARG A 261 15.25 2.92 -3.69
N TRP A 262 14.19 3.20 -4.44
CA TRP A 262 13.47 2.26 -5.29
C TRP A 262 13.52 2.72 -6.73
N PHE A 263 13.56 1.79 -7.66
CA PHE A 263 13.32 2.03 -9.07
C PHE A 263 11.83 2.27 -9.29
N THR A 264 11.48 3.27 -10.11
CA THR A 264 10.11 3.78 -10.16
C THR A 264 9.51 3.89 -11.55
N ALA A 265 10.32 3.88 -12.61
CA ALA A 265 9.87 4.10 -13.98
C ALA A 265 8.68 3.20 -14.37
N GLY A 266 7.65 3.79 -14.94
CA GLY A 266 6.43 3.12 -15.37
C GLY A 266 5.49 2.68 -14.25
N GLY A 267 6.02 2.26 -13.09
CA GLY A 267 5.22 1.70 -12.01
C GLY A 267 4.72 2.74 -10.99
N HIS A 268 5.59 3.70 -10.59
CA HIS A 268 5.30 4.61 -9.48
C HIS A 268 6.20 5.87 -9.46
N GLY A 269 6.67 6.32 -10.64
CA GLY A 269 7.65 7.41 -10.77
C GLY A 269 7.08 8.79 -11.09
N VAL A 270 5.76 8.96 -11.19
CA VAL A 270 5.19 10.27 -11.48
C VAL A 270 5.17 11.14 -10.23
N VAL A 271 5.65 12.37 -10.41
CA VAL A 271 5.60 13.47 -9.45
C VAL A 271 4.78 14.61 -10.07
N THR A 272 3.80 15.13 -9.34
CA THR A 272 2.83 16.07 -9.89
C THR A 272 2.28 17.04 -8.82
N THR A 273 1.38 17.93 -9.19
CA THR A 273 0.71 18.92 -8.34
C THR A 273 -0.80 18.71 -8.33
N ALA A 274 -1.53 19.37 -7.41
CA ALA A 274 -2.99 19.32 -7.42
C ALA A 274 -3.57 19.94 -8.72
N ASP A 275 -2.99 21.03 -9.19
CA ASP A 275 -3.42 21.68 -10.44
C ASP A 275 -3.29 20.74 -11.64
N ASP A 276 -2.19 20.01 -11.75
CA ASP A 276 -1.99 19.07 -12.85
C ASP A 276 -2.86 17.79 -12.68
N LEU A 277 -3.10 17.36 -11.44
CA LEU A 277 -4.06 16.26 -11.18
C LEU A 277 -5.49 16.66 -11.57
N ALA A 278 -5.90 17.92 -11.35
CA ALA A 278 -7.21 18.38 -11.82
C ALA A 278 -7.34 18.27 -13.35
N ARG A 279 -6.28 18.63 -14.11
CA ARG A 279 -6.24 18.46 -15.58
C ARG A 279 -6.32 16.99 -15.99
N TRP A 280 -5.62 16.13 -15.28
CA TRP A 280 -5.69 14.67 -15.48
C TRP A 280 -7.10 14.13 -15.27
N LEU A 281 -7.76 14.49 -14.15
CA LEU A 281 -9.13 14.05 -13.83
C LEU A 281 -10.14 14.54 -14.88
N ILE A 282 -10.03 15.79 -15.33
CA ILE A 282 -10.86 16.36 -16.41
C ILE A 282 -10.70 15.54 -17.68
N ALA A 283 -9.47 15.23 -18.07
CA ALA A 283 -9.21 14.44 -19.28
C ALA A 283 -9.75 13.00 -19.16
N GLN A 284 -9.66 12.36 -18.00
CA GLN A 284 -10.20 11.01 -17.78
C GLN A 284 -11.74 11.00 -17.84
N ASN A 285 -12.42 11.96 -17.19
CA ASN A 285 -13.87 12.11 -17.28
C ASN A 285 -14.33 12.60 -18.65
N GLY A 286 -13.51 13.42 -19.33
CA GLY A 286 -13.78 13.99 -20.64
C GLY A 286 -13.43 13.10 -21.83
N GLY A 287 -13.17 11.78 -21.62
CA GLY A 287 -12.85 10.86 -22.71
C GLY A 287 -11.56 11.20 -23.46
N GLY A 288 -10.52 11.61 -22.75
CA GLY A 288 -9.18 11.88 -23.29
C GLY A 288 -9.00 13.27 -23.87
N VAL A 289 -9.87 14.22 -23.52
CA VAL A 289 -9.80 15.60 -23.98
C VAL A 289 -9.48 16.54 -22.81
N SER A 290 -8.46 17.38 -22.96
CA SER A 290 -8.13 18.40 -21.96
C SER A 290 -9.17 19.52 -21.89
N ALA A 291 -9.11 20.36 -20.85
CA ALA A 291 -9.94 21.56 -20.75
C ALA A 291 -9.73 22.53 -21.94
N GLU A 292 -8.53 22.56 -22.52
CA GLU A 292 -8.18 23.34 -23.71
C GLU A 292 -8.53 22.63 -25.04
N ARG A 293 -9.35 21.56 -24.98
CA ARG A 293 -9.81 20.78 -26.14
C ARG A 293 -8.71 20.04 -26.90
N ARG A 294 -7.57 19.80 -26.28
CA ARG A 294 -6.53 18.93 -26.84
C ARG A 294 -6.85 17.48 -26.53
N ARG A 295 -6.75 16.63 -27.52
CA ARG A 295 -7.03 15.20 -27.39
C ARG A 295 -5.72 14.42 -27.19
N VAL A 296 -5.63 13.62 -26.14
CA VAL A 296 -4.51 12.69 -25.87
C VAL A 296 -4.86 11.23 -26.21
N ALA A 297 -6.16 10.91 -26.26
CA ALA A 297 -6.67 9.60 -26.67
C ALA A 297 -8.13 9.75 -27.09
N THR A 298 -8.67 8.77 -27.84
CA THR A 298 -10.10 8.75 -28.14
C THR A 298 -10.92 8.37 -26.90
N ALA A 299 -12.20 8.77 -26.86
CA ALA A 299 -13.12 8.39 -25.81
C ALA A 299 -13.24 6.86 -25.67
N ARG A 300 -13.16 6.13 -26.81
CA ARG A 300 -13.14 4.66 -26.82
C ARG A 300 -11.91 4.11 -26.11
N THR A 301 -10.75 4.68 -26.35
CA THR A 301 -9.49 4.27 -25.70
C THR A 301 -9.55 4.51 -24.20
N VAL A 302 -10.00 5.68 -23.75
CA VAL A 302 -10.17 5.98 -22.31
C VAL A 302 -11.19 5.04 -21.68
N ALA A 303 -12.35 4.83 -22.29
CA ALA A 303 -13.36 3.88 -21.79
C ALA A 303 -12.79 2.45 -21.65
N LEU A 304 -11.93 2.03 -22.58
CA LEU A 304 -11.26 0.73 -22.50
C LEU A 304 -10.27 0.66 -21.32
N THR A 305 -9.58 1.76 -21.01
CA THR A 305 -8.72 1.78 -19.81
C THR A 305 -9.49 1.62 -18.50
N HIS A 306 -10.75 2.02 -18.47
CA HIS A 306 -11.64 1.92 -17.32
C HIS A 306 -12.46 0.61 -17.29
N THR A 307 -12.27 -0.30 -18.27
CA THR A 307 -13.06 -1.53 -18.37
C THR A 307 -12.23 -2.74 -17.95
N PRO A 308 -12.58 -3.43 -16.86
CA PRO A 308 -11.92 -4.66 -16.46
C PRO A 308 -12.03 -5.73 -17.55
N PRO A 309 -11.04 -6.63 -17.68
CA PRO A 309 -11.12 -7.74 -18.63
C PRO A 309 -12.21 -8.72 -18.19
N SER A 310 -12.80 -9.44 -19.17
CA SER A 310 -13.78 -10.47 -18.88
C SER A 310 -13.19 -11.76 -18.28
N VAL A 311 -11.87 -11.92 -18.36
CA VAL A 311 -11.13 -13.08 -17.84
C VAL A 311 -9.84 -12.56 -17.20
N PRO A 312 -9.57 -12.94 -15.93
CA PRO A 312 -10.48 -13.64 -15.00
C PRO A 312 -11.70 -12.78 -14.62
N ALA A 313 -12.86 -13.43 -14.48
CA ALA A 313 -14.17 -12.76 -14.37
C ALA A 313 -14.39 -12.01 -13.05
N ASP A 314 -13.52 -12.21 -12.07
CA ASP A 314 -13.60 -11.66 -10.71
C ASP A 314 -12.61 -10.51 -10.46
N THR A 315 -11.91 -10.04 -11.49
CA THR A 315 -11.01 -8.90 -11.33
C THR A 315 -11.73 -7.57 -11.57
N GLU A 316 -11.55 -6.65 -10.64
CA GLU A 316 -11.96 -5.25 -10.77
C GLU A 316 -10.86 -4.39 -11.41
N TYR A 317 -9.67 -4.94 -11.59
CA TYR A 317 -8.52 -4.21 -12.15
C TYR A 317 -8.59 -4.17 -13.66
N ALA A 318 -8.76 -2.97 -14.18
CA ALA A 318 -8.76 -2.64 -15.61
C ALA A 318 -7.33 -2.29 -16.09
N ILE A 319 -7.20 -1.40 -17.04
CA ILE A 319 -5.91 -0.96 -17.60
C ILE A 319 -5.40 0.26 -16.82
N GLY A 320 -4.74 0.01 -15.68
CA GLY A 320 -4.22 1.05 -14.78
C GLY A 320 -5.26 1.67 -13.85
N TRP A 321 -6.44 1.11 -13.77
CA TRP A 321 -7.54 1.55 -12.92
C TRP A 321 -8.23 0.36 -12.26
N LEU A 322 -8.91 0.61 -11.12
CA LEU A 322 -9.89 -0.29 -10.52
C LEU A 322 -11.28 0.25 -10.80
N ARG A 323 -12.22 -0.61 -11.15
CA ARG A 323 -13.63 -0.25 -11.33
C ARG A 323 -14.50 -1.18 -10.52
N HIS A 324 -15.28 -0.61 -9.62
CA HIS A 324 -16.19 -1.34 -8.75
C HIS A 324 -17.42 -0.50 -8.44
N ARG A 325 -18.37 -1.10 -7.72
CA ARG A 325 -19.45 -0.37 -7.06
C ARG A 325 -19.19 -0.36 -5.57
N ASP A 326 -19.36 0.79 -4.96
CA ASP A 326 -19.26 0.89 -3.51
C ASP A 326 -20.53 0.38 -2.80
N ASP A 327 -20.55 0.45 -1.48
CA ASP A 327 -21.68 -0.04 -0.66
C ASP A 327 -23.00 0.71 -0.94
N SER A 328 -22.95 1.93 -1.45
CA SER A 328 -24.13 2.70 -1.89
C SER A 328 -24.62 2.33 -3.29
N GLY A 329 -23.87 1.47 -4.02
CA GLY A 329 -24.12 1.09 -5.40
C GLY A 329 -23.59 2.09 -6.43
N THR A 330 -22.91 3.17 -6.01
CA THR A 330 -22.28 4.14 -6.91
C THR A 330 -21.11 3.51 -7.65
N GLU A 331 -21.02 3.74 -8.94
CA GLU A 331 -19.88 3.32 -9.73
C GLU A 331 -18.66 4.19 -9.43
N VAL A 332 -17.55 3.52 -9.10
CA VAL A 332 -16.27 4.16 -8.76
C VAL A 332 -15.18 3.61 -9.66
N ILE A 333 -14.43 4.52 -10.29
CA ILE A 333 -13.19 4.19 -11.01
C ILE A 333 -12.06 4.87 -10.25
N GLN A 334 -11.12 4.09 -9.72
CA GLN A 334 -10.06 4.64 -8.88
C GLN A 334 -8.73 3.92 -9.04
N HIS A 335 -7.68 4.56 -8.59
CA HIS A 335 -6.41 3.91 -8.29
C HIS A 335 -5.79 4.54 -7.06
N ASN A 336 -5.17 3.72 -6.21
CA ASN A 336 -4.45 4.16 -5.02
C ASN A 336 -2.95 4.12 -5.28
N GLY A 337 -2.22 5.02 -4.65
CA GLY A 337 -0.76 5.08 -4.72
C GLY A 337 -0.15 4.99 -3.33
N GLN A 338 0.85 4.12 -3.16
CA GLN A 338 1.54 3.97 -1.88
C GLN A 338 3.05 3.91 -2.09
N LEU A 339 3.75 4.84 -1.48
CA LEU A 339 5.16 4.77 -1.12
C LEU A 339 5.28 4.63 0.39
N LEU A 340 6.46 4.34 0.89
CA LEU A 340 6.66 4.19 2.35
C LEU A 340 6.46 5.50 3.12
N THR A 341 6.42 6.64 2.43
CA THR A 341 6.35 7.99 3.01
C THR A 341 5.29 8.89 2.38
N HIS A 342 4.57 8.40 1.36
CA HIS A 342 3.52 9.14 0.66
C HIS A 342 2.40 8.20 0.25
N ASN A 343 1.17 8.70 0.33
CA ASN A 343 -0.02 8.02 -0.18
C ASN A 343 -0.75 8.93 -1.16
N ALA A 344 -1.45 8.33 -2.11
CA ALA A 344 -2.24 9.07 -3.10
C ALA A 344 -3.49 8.28 -3.49
N THR A 345 -4.53 9.00 -3.90
CA THR A 345 -5.73 8.45 -4.53
C THR A 345 -6.11 9.30 -5.73
N ALA A 346 -6.68 8.67 -6.74
CA ALA A 346 -7.43 9.34 -7.80
C ALA A 346 -8.72 8.55 -8.02
N THR A 347 -9.85 9.24 -7.93
CA THR A 347 -11.19 8.66 -7.97
C THR A 347 -12.05 9.44 -8.96
N LEU A 348 -12.73 8.72 -9.82
CA LEU A 348 -13.72 9.24 -10.77
C LEU A 348 -15.08 8.66 -10.36
N LEU A 349 -16.10 9.49 -10.35
CA LEU A 349 -17.50 9.15 -10.17
C LEU A 349 -18.24 9.41 -11.50
N PRO A 350 -18.32 8.42 -12.41
CA PRO A 350 -18.80 8.63 -13.77
C PRO A 350 -20.21 9.22 -13.85
N ASP A 351 -21.11 8.75 -12.96
CA ASP A 351 -22.52 9.18 -12.96
C ASP A 351 -22.69 10.67 -12.66
N SER A 352 -21.83 11.25 -11.82
CA SER A 352 -21.86 12.68 -11.45
C SER A 352 -20.83 13.54 -12.20
N GLY A 353 -19.89 12.90 -12.89
CA GLY A 353 -18.76 13.56 -13.55
C GLY A 353 -17.77 14.17 -12.57
N VAL A 354 -17.81 13.80 -11.28
CA VAL A 354 -16.86 14.27 -10.27
C VAL A 354 -15.54 13.50 -10.38
N GLY A 355 -14.43 14.22 -10.25
CA GLY A 355 -13.09 13.65 -10.13
C GLY A 355 -12.43 14.20 -8.86
N ILE A 356 -11.79 13.34 -8.08
CA ILE A 356 -11.13 13.66 -6.82
C ILE A 356 -9.72 13.07 -6.87
N ALA A 357 -8.71 13.88 -6.52
CA ALA A 357 -7.37 13.37 -6.28
C ALA A 357 -6.82 13.95 -4.99
N VAL A 358 -6.20 13.11 -4.18
CA VAL A 358 -5.59 13.48 -2.91
C VAL A 358 -4.19 12.86 -2.86
N VAL A 359 -3.20 13.65 -2.47
CA VAL A 359 -1.84 13.14 -2.21
C VAL A 359 -1.41 13.65 -0.84
N THR A 360 -0.93 12.74 0.01
CA THR A 360 -0.45 13.05 1.37
C THR A 360 1.03 12.70 1.50
N ASN A 361 1.72 13.41 2.37
CA ASN A 361 3.13 13.13 2.68
C ASN A 361 3.30 12.20 3.89
N THR A 362 2.28 11.39 4.18
CA THR A 362 2.34 10.26 5.12
C THR A 362 2.26 8.94 4.35
N GLY A 363 3.11 7.97 4.72
CA GLY A 363 3.06 6.61 4.19
C GLY A 363 2.54 5.67 5.25
N MET A 364 1.54 4.84 4.91
CA MET A 364 1.05 3.81 5.80
C MET A 364 0.19 2.78 5.06
N LEU A 365 0.43 1.50 5.31
CA LEU A 365 -0.37 0.43 4.71
C LEU A 365 -1.71 0.19 5.43
N ALA A 366 -1.79 0.55 6.72
CA ALA A 366 -2.95 0.28 7.56
C ALA A 366 -3.58 1.57 8.10
N GLY A 367 -4.13 2.42 7.23
CA GLY A 367 -4.78 3.67 7.62
C GLY A 367 -4.27 4.83 6.77
N ASP A 368 -4.59 4.75 5.51
CA ASP A 368 -4.20 5.66 4.44
C ASP A 368 -4.94 7.00 4.59
N ASP A 369 -4.25 8.06 4.96
CA ASP A 369 -4.81 9.41 5.09
C ASP A 369 -5.43 9.91 3.77
N ALA A 370 -4.84 9.58 2.61
CA ALA A 370 -5.39 9.98 1.31
C ALA A 370 -6.73 9.30 1.02
N ALA A 371 -6.88 8.02 1.39
CA ALA A 371 -8.14 7.30 1.22
C ALA A 371 -9.25 7.88 2.12
N GLN A 372 -8.94 8.21 3.38
CA GLN A 372 -9.91 8.80 4.32
C GLN A 372 -10.39 10.17 3.84
N ILE A 373 -9.47 11.04 3.39
CA ILE A 373 -9.85 12.33 2.82
C ILE A 373 -10.70 12.13 1.56
N THR A 374 -10.32 11.18 0.70
CA THR A 374 -11.10 10.89 -0.52
C THR A 374 -12.49 10.40 -0.19
N SER A 375 -12.67 9.54 0.82
CA SER A 375 -13.99 9.07 1.27
C SER A 375 -14.92 10.24 1.64
N GLY A 376 -14.47 11.14 2.51
CA GLY A 376 -15.27 12.30 2.89
C GLY A 376 -15.54 13.28 1.73
N LEU A 377 -14.61 13.40 0.75
CA LEU A 377 -14.88 14.20 -0.45
C LEU A 377 -15.89 13.50 -1.39
N VAL A 378 -15.97 12.18 -1.39
CA VAL A 378 -17.02 11.43 -2.09
C VAL A 378 -18.36 11.63 -1.42
N ASP A 379 -18.43 11.68 -0.08
CA ASP A 379 -19.66 12.00 0.67
C ASP A 379 -20.15 13.40 0.31
N LEU A 380 -19.25 14.41 0.29
CA LEU A 380 -19.59 15.75 -0.20
C LEU A 380 -20.11 15.74 -1.65
N ALA A 381 -19.54 14.91 -2.52
CA ALA A 381 -19.99 14.80 -3.91
C ALA A 381 -21.40 14.21 -4.02
N ARG A 382 -21.83 13.44 -3.02
CA ARG A 382 -23.20 12.90 -2.88
C ARG A 382 -24.17 13.85 -2.20
N GLY A 383 -23.69 14.98 -1.67
CA GLY A 383 -24.51 15.92 -0.90
C GLY A 383 -24.66 15.51 0.57
N GLU A 384 -23.79 14.64 1.05
CA GLU A 384 -23.74 14.16 2.43
C GLU A 384 -22.71 14.97 3.24
N GLU A 385 -22.94 15.13 4.56
CA GLU A 385 -21.96 15.77 5.43
C GLU A 385 -20.85 14.78 5.75
N PRO A 386 -19.58 15.09 5.42
CA PRO A 386 -18.47 14.17 5.63
C PRO A 386 -18.09 14.11 7.12
N GLU A 387 -17.82 12.93 7.61
CA GLU A 387 -17.24 12.71 8.93
C GLU A 387 -15.71 12.52 8.83
N VAL A 388 -14.98 13.06 9.83
CA VAL A 388 -13.54 12.84 9.93
C VAL A 388 -13.26 11.48 10.51
N GLU A 389 -12.99 10.51 9.65
CA GLU A 389 -12.55 9.18 10.07
C GLU A 389 -11.04 9.17 10.32
N LYS A 390 -10.65 8.85 11.55
CA LYS A 390 -9.23 8.77 11.91
C LYS A 390 -8.64 7.47 11.40
N PRO A 391 -7.38 7.49 10.88
CA PRO A 391 -6.69 6.28 10.48
C PRO A 391 -6.73 5.21 11.58
N PHE A 392 -7.09 3.97 11.20
CA PHE A 392 -7.19 2.83 12.12
C PHE A 392 -5.96 2.65 13.02
N SER A 393 -4.78 2.91 12.46
CA SER A 393 -3.50 2.83 13.17
C SER A 393 -3.45 3.71 14.42
N MET A 394 -4.12 4.86 14.45
CA MET A 394 -4.11 5.75 15.64
C MET A 394 -4.73 5.07 16.86
N THR A 395 -5.73 4.21 16.67
CA THR A 395 -6.32 3.42 17.76
C THR A 395 -5.53 2.15 18.03
N ALA A 396 -5.13 1.43 16.98
CA ALA A 396 -4.35 0.21 17.08
C ALA A 396 -3.00 0.44 17.77
N ASP A 397 -2.33 1.56 17.51
CA ASP A 397 -1.04 1.90 18.13
C ASP A 397 -1.14 2.08 19.64
N ARG A 398 -2.24 2.62 20.16
CA ARG A 398 -2.48 2.73 21.61
C ARG A 398 -2.58 1.34 22.25
N VAL A 399 -3.27 0.41 21.60
CA VAL A 399 -3.37 -0.99 22.04
C VAL A 399 -2.00 -1.65 22.00
N LEU A 400 -1.25 -1.47 20.89
CA LEU A 400 0.12 -2.00 20.78
C LEU A 400 1.07 -1.42 21.82
N ALA A 401 0.94 -0.13 22.17
CA ALA A 401 1.72 0.48 23.26
C ALA A 401 1.43 -0.20 24.60
N ALA A 402 0.15 -0.38 24.95
CA ALA A 402 -0.24 -1.06 26.20
C ALA A 402 0.26 -2.50 26.24
N LEU A 403 0.13 -3.25 25.11
CA LEU A 403 0.65 -4.61 25.00
C LEU A 403 2.18 -4.66 25.10
N THR A 404 2.89 -3.67 24.55
CA THR A 404 4.35 -3.56 24.67
C THR A 404 4.77 -3.40 26.13
N VAL A 405 4.13 -2.47 26.86
CA VAL A 405 4.38 -2.27 28.29
C VAL A 405 4.10 -3.54 29.09
N ALA A 406 2.99 -4.22 28.82
CA ALA A 406 2.63 -5.47 29.46
C ALA A 406 3.68 -6.58 29.18
N ALA A 407 4.11 -6.75 27.91
CA ALA A 407 5.11 -7.73 27.50
C ALA A 407 6.46 -7.47 28.21
N VAL A 408 6.92 -6.21 28.26
CA VAL A 408 8.14 -5.82 28.96
C VAL A 408 8.01 -6.07 30.46
N GLY A 409 6.89 -5.69 31.08
CA GLY A 409 6.62 -5.92 32.52
C GLY A 409 6.62 -7.42 32.87
N LEU A 410 6.00 -8.26 32.03
CA LEU A 410 6.04 -9.73 32.19
C LEU A 410 7.45 -10.29 31.99
N GLY A 411 8.21 -9.74 31.06
CA GLY A 411 9.62 -10.05 30.85
C GLY A 411 10.47 -9.77 32.08
N VAL A 412 10.40 -8.55 32.60
CA VAL A 412 11.10 -8.13 33.84
C VAL A 412 10.73 -9.06 35.00
N ARG A 413 9.44 -9.31 35.24
CA ARG A 413 8.98 -10.27 36.26
C ARG A 413 9.54 -11.67 36.03
N GLY A 414 9.60 -12.11 34.77
CA GLY A 414 10.16 -13.42 34.39
C GLY A 414 11.63 -13.53 34.69
N VAL A 415 12.43 -12.50 34.43
CA VAL A 415 13.86 -12.40 34.75
C VAL A 415 14.07 -12.41 36.26
N LEU A 416 13.38 -11.54 37.00
CA LEU A 416 13.50 -11.44 38.47
C LEU A 416 13.15 -12.78 39.16
N ARG A 417 12.25 -13.55 38.58
CA ARG A 417 11.83 -14.86 39.12
C ARG A 417 12.61 -16.06 38.55
N ALA A 418 13.62 -15.85 37.70
CA ALA A 418 14.34 -16.94 37.04
C ALA A 418 14.99 -17.91 38.02
N GLY A 419 15.61 -17.41 39.12
CA GLY A 419 16.20 -18.27 40.15
C GLY A 419 15.17 -19.10 40.89
N ALA A 420 14.04 -18.53 41.29
CA ALA A 420 12.95 -19.31 41.94
C ALA A 420 12.31 -20.29 40.96
N TRP A 421 12.27 -19.97 39.67
CA TRP A 421 11.78 -20.86 38.62
C TRP A 421 12.72 -22.05 38.41
N ALA A 422 14.06 -21.87 38.46
CA ALA A 422 15.05 -22.93 38.33
C ALA A 422 15.03 -23.88 39.52
N ARG A 423 14.99 -23.34 40.75
CA ARG A 423 14.90 -24.20 42.00
C ARG A 423 13.73 -25.14 41.99
N ARG A 424 12.55 -24.75 41.51
CA ARG A 424 11.36 -25.62 41.43
C ARG A 424 11.48 -26.73 40.41
N ARG A 425 12.56 -26.82 39.64
CA ARG A 425 12.80 -27.81 38.57
C ARG A 425 14.00 -28.72 38.86
N GLU A 426 14.58 -28.56 40.00
CA GLU A 426 15.61 -29.50 40.49
C GLU A 426 15.06 -30.91 40.50
N GLY A 427 15.81 -31.85 39.91
CA GLY A 427 15.41 -33.29 39.83
C GLY A 427 14.39 -33.60 38.73
N ARG A 428 13.86 -32.63 37.97
CA ARG A 428 12.94 -32.91 36.86
C ARG A 428 13.69 -33.23 35.57
N ALA A 429 13.12 -34.11 34.74
CA ALA A 429 13.67 -34.42 33.43
C ALA A 429 13.83 -33.15 32.56
N TRP A 430 14.95 -33.05 31.83
CA TRP A 430 15.34 -31.88 31.08
C TRP A 430 14.29 -31.43 30.03
N TRP A 431 13.58 -32.39 29.41
CA TRP A 431 12.58 -32.13 28.41
C TRP A 431 11.37 -31.32 28.92
N TRP A 432 10.99 -31.49 30.21
CA TRP A 432 9.97 -30.65 30.84
C TRP A 432 10.41 -29.18 30.93
N THR A 433 11.69 -28.93 31.09
CA THR A 433 12.28 -27.61 31.12
C THR A 433 12.23 -26.97 29.71
N VAL A 434 12.61 -27.75 28.69
CA VAL A 434 12.54 -27.31 27.28
C VAL A 434 11.09 -26.98 26.89
N LEU A 435 10.15 -27.87 27.20
CA LEU A 435 8.72 -27.68 26.90
C LEU A 435 8.16 -26.38 27.52
N ARG A 436 8.67 -25.97 28.68
CA ARG A 436 8.27 -24.72 29.38
C ARG A 436 8.95 -23.47 28.86
N LEU A 437 10.06 -23.60 28.14
CA LEU A 437 10.75 -22.50 27.48
C LEU A 437 10.25 -22.30 26.04
N LEU A 438 9.76 -23.36 25.42
CA LEU A 438 9.32 -23.35 24.03
C LEU A 438 8.32 -22.21 23.70
N PRO A 439 7.28 -21.91 24.52
CA PRO A 439 6.37 -20.80 24.21
C PRO A 439 7.05 -19.43 24.16
N LEU A 440 8.19 -19.26 24.84
CA LEU A 440 8.95 -18.02 24.83
C LEU A 440 9.77 -17.81 23.55
N THR A 441 9.91 -18.84 22.71
CA THR A 441 10.54 -18.69 21.39
C THR A 441 9.58 -18.07 20.39
N LEU A 442 8.26 -18.18 20.59
CA LEU A 442 7.25 -17.68 19.65
C LEU A 442 7.36 -16.17 19.38
N PRO A 443 7.49 -15.27 20.38
CA PRO A 443 7.69 -13.84 20.10
C PRO A 443 8.98 -13.55 19.34
N VAL A 444 10.05 -14.31 19.57
CA VAL A 444 11.32 -14.17 18.88
C VAL A 444 11.17 -14.57 17.40
N LEU A 445 10.53 -15.71 17.14
CA LEU A 445 10.25 -16.18 15.77
C LEU A 445 9.29 -15.26 15.06
N ALA A 446 8.23 -14.77 15.74
CA ALA A 446 7.29 -13.82 15.17
C ALA A 446 7.97 -12.52 14.77
N PHE A 447 8.88 -11.98 15.61
CA PHE A 447 9.67 -10.81 15.25
C PHE A 447 10.62 -11.09 14.08
N ALA A 448 11.32 -12.23 14.09
CA ALA A 448 12.25 -12.59 13.02
C ALA A 448 11.53 -12.74 11.64
N GLN A 449 10.28 -13.18 11.66
CA GLN A 449 9.44 -13.37 10.47
C GLN A 449 8.44 -12.23 10.21
N LEU A 450 8.52 -11.12 10.97
CA LEU A 450 7.50 -10.08 10.92
C LEU A 450 7.30 -9.50 9.53
N GLY A 451 8.40 -9.22 8.81
CA GLY A 451 8.33 -8.74 7.43
C GLY A 451 7.66 -9.74 6.48
N SER A 452 8.01 -11.03 6.58
CA SER A 452 7.42 -12.10 5.77
C SER A 452 5.94 -12.31 6.09
N LEU A 453 5.56 -12.28 7.37
CA LEU A 453 4.17 -12.43 7.81
C LEU A 453 3.29 -11.27 7.33
N LEU A 454 3.77 -10.03 7.46
CA LEU A 454 3.06 -8.86 6.96
C LEU A 454 2.98 -8.89 5.42
N GLY A 455 4.08 -9.27 4.77
CA GLY A 455 4.12 -9.44 3.32
C GLY A 455 3.12 -10.49 2.83
N LEU A 456 3.02 -11.63 3.52
CA LEU A 456 2.04 -12.68 3.18
C LEU A 456 0.60 -12.17 3.25
N LEU A 457 0.26 -11.38 4.28
CA LEU A 457 -1.06 -10.75 4.41
C LEU A 457 -1.36 -9.76 3.28
N MET A 458 -0.32 -9.09 2.77
CA MET A 458 -0.43 -8.12 1.68
C MET A 458 -0.21 -8.74 0.29
N PHE A 459 -0.07 -10.06 0.19
CA PHE A 459 0.29 -10.78 -1.03
C PHE A 459 1.58 -10.27 -1.68
N ARG A 460 2.55 -9.85 -0.86
CA ARG A 460 3.86 -9.30 -1.28
C ARG A 460 4.99 -9.86 -0.44
N ALA A 461 6.19 -9.85 -0.99
CA ALA A 461 7.39 -10.06 -0.18
C ALA A 461 7.67 -8.80 0.66
N GLY A 462 7.89 -8.98 1.96
CA GLY A 462 8.15 -7.89 2.88
C GLY A 462 9.40 -8.12 3.72
N THR A 463 10.06 -7.02 4.11
CA THR A 463 11.21 -7.02 5.01
C THR A 463 10.87 -6.35 6.34
N LEU A 464 11.64 -6.67 7.38
CA LEU A 464 11.52 -5.98 8.68
C LEU A 464 11.75 -4.46 8.53
N ALA A 465 12.70 -4.06 7.67
CA ALA A 465 12.95 -2.65 7.39
C ALA A 465 11.71 -1.95 6.84
N GLN A 466 11.03 -2.55 5.84
CA GLN A 466 9.78 -2.02 5.29
C GLN A 466 8.66 -1.98 6.33
N THR A 467 8.58 -2.98 7.22
CA THR A 467 7.59 -2.99 8.32
C THR A 467 7.76 -1.77 9.24
N THR A 468 9.01 -1.32 9.48
CA THR A 468 9.25 -0.11 10.30
C THR A 468 8.75 1.19 9.65
N TYR A 469 8.49 1.19 8.34
CA TYR A 469 7.80 2.29 7.65
C TYR A 469 6.30 2.07 7.63
N ALA A 470 5.88 0.86 7.25
CA ALA A 470 4.47 0.54 7.06
C ALA A 470 3.67 0.61 8.37
N TRP A 471 4.23 0.12 9.48
CA TRP A 471 3.60 0.14 10.80
C TRP A 471 4.65 0.10 11.92
N PRO A 472 5.25 1.27 12.28
CA PRO A 472 6.32 1.34 13.28
C PRO A 472 5.92 0.78 14.65
N ALA A 473 4.69 1.05 15.12
CA ALA A 473 4.21 0.56 16.41
C ALA A 473 4.16 -0.97 16.49
N LEU A 474 3.77 -1.64 15.40
CA LEU A 474 3.80 -3.09 15.32
C LEU A 474 5.22 -3.64 15.40
N ALA A 475 6.18 -2.99 14.72
CA ALA A 475 7.58 -3.38 14.78
C ALA A 475 8.16 -3.23 16.21
N VAL A 476 7.81 -2.14 16.91
CA VAL A 476 8.22 -1.89 18.30
C VAL A 476 7.60 -2.93 19.24
N PHE A 477 6.31 -3.25 19.09
CA PHE A 477 5.64 -4.28 19.90
C PHE A 477 6.31 -5.66 19.72
N ALA A 478 6.53 -6.06 18.47
CA ALA A 478 7.14 -7.36 18.16
C ALA A 478 8.59 -7.44 18.70
N ALA A 479 9.39 -6.36 18.52
CA ALA A 479 10.75 -6.27 19.06
C ALA A 479 10.76 -6.32 20.61
N GLY A 480 9.88 -5.55 21.25
CA GLY A 480 9.75 -5.53 22.72
C GLY A 480 9.37 -6.89 23.29
N GLY A 481 8.41 -7.57 22.65
CA GLY A 481 8.02 -8.94 23.00
C GLY A 481 9.15 -9.97 22.81
N ALA A 482 9.88 -9.89 21.71
CA ALA A 482 11.03 -10.76 21.42
C ALA A 482 12.17 -10.55 22.44
N LEU A 483 12.53 -9.29 22.73
CA LEU A 483 13.56 -8.98 23.71
C LEU A 483 13.16 -9.42 25.12
N ALA A 484 11.93 -9.18 25.53
CA ALA A 484 11.41 -9.61 26.83
C ALA A 484 11.44 -11.15 26.98
N ALA A 485 10.98 -11.88 25.97
CA ALA A 485 11.00 -13.34 25.96
C ALA A 485 12.44 -13.89 25.95
N GLY A 486 13.31 -13.34 25.11
CA GLY A 486 14.72 -13.72 25.03
C GLY A 486 15.46 -13.52 26.35
N ALA A 487 15.23 -12.37 27.01
CA ALA A 487 15.81 -12.08 28.33
C ALA A 487 15.36 -13.09 29.40
N VAL A 488 14.08 -13.51 29.38
CA VAL A 488 13.57 -14.55 30.30
C VAL A 488 14.20 -15.90 30.01
N VAL A 489 14.32 -16.31 28.75
CA VAL A 489 14.99 -17.56 28.34
C VAL A 489 16.44 -17.57 28.82
N PHE A 490 17.17 -16.47 28.54
CA PHE A 490 18.56 -16.31 28.94
C PHE A 490 18.72 -16.38 30.47
N ALA A 491 17.94 -15.59 31.24
CA ALA A 491 18.00 -15.57 32.69
C ALA A 491 17.68 -16.93 33.33
N ARG A 492 16.69 -17.64 32.78
CA ARG A 492 16.35 -19.01 33.24
C ARG A 492 17.45 -20.01 32.89
N GLY A 493 18.07 -19.91 31.71
CA GLY A 493 19.22 -20.74 31.34
C GLY A 493 20.40 -20.55 32.29
N VAL A 494 20.80 -19.29 32.57
CA VAL A 494 21.85 -18.97 33.54
C VAL A 494 21.51 -19.50 34.93
N ALA A 495 20.26 -19.33 35.37
CA ALA A 495 19.83 -19.83 36.68
C ALA A 495 19.94 -21.37 36.77
N LEU A 496 19.55 -22.13 35.73
CA LEU A 496 19.69 -23.59 35.69
C LEU A 496 21.15 -24.03 35.76
N VAL A 497 22.06 -23.38 35.03
CA VAL A 497 23.50 -23.69 35.04
C VAL A 497 24.10 -23.41 36.42
N ARG A 498 23.75 -22.27 37.04
CA ARG A 498 24.23 -21.94 38.38
C ARG A 498 23.76 -22.95 39.44
N TRP A 499 22.52 -23.38 39.41
CA TRP A 499 21.97 -24.37 40.35
C TRP A 499 22.45 -25.80 40.08
N GLY A 500 22.70 -26.17 38.80
CA GLY A 500 23.27 -27.45 38.42
C GLY A 500 24.74 -27.63 38.81
N ARG A 501 25.44 -26.54 39.12
CA ARG A 501 26.85 -26.51 39.58
C ARG A 501 27.01 -26.28 41.09
N GLY A 502 25.91 -26.27 41.89
CA GLY A 502 25.98 -26.03 43.32
C GLY A 502 26.82 -27.08 44.05
N PRO A 503 27.54 -26.69 45.18
CA PRO A 503 28.38 -27.62 45.92
C PRO A 503 27.52 -28.65 46.66
N GLY A 504 27.47 -29.86 46.17
CA GLY A 504 26.67 -30.93 46.77
C GLY A 504 26.58 -32.25 45.99
N ARG A 505 27.35 -32.42 44.90
CA ARG A 505 27.52 -33.74 44.24
C ARG A 505 28.95 -34.23 44.43
N GLU A 506 29.41 -34.35 45.69
CA GLU A 506 30.42 -35.37 46.02
C GLU A 506 29.83 -36.72 45.64
N ARG A 507 30.45 -37.36 44.65
CA ARG A 507 30.18 -38.77 44.36
C ARG A 507 30.46 -39.53 45.65
N VAL A 508 29.45 -40.01 46.32
CA VAL A 508 29.67 -41.06 47.31
C VAL A 508 30.34 -42.18 46.55
N ALA A 509 31.67 -42.34 46.76
CA ALA A 509 32.40 -43.51 46.36
C ALA A 509 31.80 -44.67 47.17
N VAL A 510 31.27 -45.63 46.51
CA VAL A 510 30.92 -46.95 47.12
C VAL A 510 32.24 -47.61 47.44
N PRO A 511 32.56 -47.93 48.70
CA PRO A 511 33.72 -48.78 49.00
C PRO A 511 33.44 -50.18 48.53
N ASP A 512 34.47 -50.82 47.97
CA ASP A 512 34.51 -52.23 47.53
C ASP A 512 34.17 -53.19 48.65
#